data_e132312b5db6f42b2eb05ad2f0a39b6c
#
_entry.id   e132312b5db6f42b2eb05ad2f0a39b6c
#
_cell.length_a   1.000
_cell.length_b   1.000
_cell.length_c   1.000
_cell.angle_alpha   90.00
_cell.angle_beta   90.00
_cell.angle_gamma   90.00
#
_symmetry.space_group_name_H-M   'P 1'
#
loop_
_entity.id
_entity.type
_entity.pdbx_description
1 polymer ?
#
loop_
_entity_poly.entity_id
_entity_poly.type
_entity_poly.pdbx_seq_one_letter_code
_entity_poly.pdbx_strand_id
1 'polypeptide(L)'
;KLNNFFEEIPEIFTNNNKKVKLIFKKHKEDFEILANRNKLIQVFINLIDNSISLSPEGSKILIQLDKLDEKFISLRFYDQGKGVDLKDSEKIFQRFYSDRQENIKNHTGLGLSIAKEIIEHLNGNIILDKSNKSDYPGACFLITLPIKQ
;
A
#
# COMPACT_ATOMS: atom_id res chain seq x y z
N LYS A 1 -12.66 -12.36 4.14
CA LYS A 1 -12.78 -11.24 5.08
C LYS A 1 -11.43 -10.57 5.28
N LEU A 2 -11.42 -9.25 5.38
CA LEU A 2 -10.19 -8.46 5.46
C LEU A 2 -9.42 -8.66 6.76
N ASN A 3 -10.10 -8.88 7.88
CA ASN A 3 -9.40 -9.06 9.15
C ASN A 3 -8.50 -10.30 9.13
N ASN A 4 -8.97 -11.39 8.55
CA ASN A 4 -8.14 -12.58 8.39
C ASN A 4 -6.93 -12.31 7.49
N PHE A 5 -7.15 -11.57 6.43
CA PHE A 5 -6.10 -11.18 5.50
C PHE A 5 -5.02 -10.35 6.22
N PHE A 6 -5.42 -9.41 7.07
CA PHE A 6 -4.48 -8.56 7.80
C PHE A 6 -3.65 -9.34 8.83
N GLU A 7 -4.11 -10.47 9.29
CA GLU A 7 -3.35 -11.31 10.22
C GLU A 7 -2.22 -12.05 9.51
N GLU A 8 -2.35 -12.32 8.22
CA GLU A 8 -1.37 -13.05 7.43
C GLU A 8 -0.24 -12.19 6.89
N ILE A 9 -0.53 -10.93 6.54
CA ILE A 9 0.44 -10.06 5.88
C ILE A 9 1.68 -9.77 6.71
N PRO A 10 1.59 -9.50 8.03
CA PRO A 10 2.79 -9.20 8.82
C PRO A 10 3.86 -10.29 8.78
N GLU A 11 3.45 -11.56 8.68
CA GLU A 11 4.39 -12.68 8.65
C GLU A 11 5.33 -12.63 7.44
N ILE A 12 4.87 -12.07 6.32
CA ILE A 12 5.66 -11.97 5.08
C ILE A 12 6.85 -11.01 5.26
N PHE A 13 6.71 -10.01 6.13
CA PHE A 13 7.69 -8.94 6.28
C PHE A 13 8.44 -8.97 7.61
N THR A 14 8.37 -10.07 8.36
CA THR A 14 8.96 -10.18 9.70
C THR A 14 10.46 -9.95 9.72
N ASN A 15 11.16 -10.32 8.65
CA ASN A 15 12.62 -10.28 8.55
C ASN A 15 13.12 -9.32 7.47
N ASN A 16 12.56 -8.11 7.38
CA ASN A 16 13.11 -7.14 6.45
C ASN A 16 14.42 -6.54 6.98
N ASN A 17 15.33 -6.21 6.06
CA ASN A 17 16.68 -5.75 6.41
C ASN A 17 16.70 -4.40 7.14
N LYS A 18 15.70 -3.56 6.94
CA LYS A 18 15.61 -2.23 7.56
C LYS A 18 14.90 -2.24 8.91
N LYS A 19 14.40 -3.39 9.37
CA LYS A 19 13.65 -3.51 10.62
C LYS A 19 12.45 -2.57 10.68
N VAL A 20 11.82 -2.33 9.55
CA VAL A 20 10.61 -1.53 9.46
C VAL A 20 9.45 -2.32 10.06
N LYS A 21 8.66 -1.68 10.91
CA LYS A 21 7.51 -2.30 11.56
C LYS A 21 6.25 -1.96 10.81
N LEU A 22 5.38 -2.97 10.62
CA LEU A 22 4.06 -2.79 10.04
C LEU A 22 3.03 -2.67 11.16
N ILE A 23 2.20 -1.64 11.09
CA ILE A 23 1.12 -1.41 12.04
C ILE A 23 -0.18 -1.42 11.26
N PHE A 24 -1.10 -2.30 11.65
CA PHE A 24 -2.42 -2.43 11.03
C PHE A 24 -3.47 -1.82 11.95
N LYS A 25 -4.13 -0.77 11.47
CA LYS A 25 -5.27 -0.19 12.16
C LYS A 25 -6.54 -0.70 11.51
N LYS A 26 -7.18 -1.66 12.16
CA LYS A 26 -8.41 -2.29 11.66
C LYS A 26 -9.62 -1.41 11.94
N HIS A 27 -10.66 -1.61 11.18
CA HIS A 27 -11.98 -1.04 11.46
C HIS A 27 -12.74 -1.95 12.43
N LYS A 28 -13.71 -1.41 13.12
CA LYS A 28 -14.56 -2.19 14.05
C LYS A 28 -15.40 -3.25 13.32
N GLU A 29 -15.82 -2.95 12.10
CA GLU A 29 -16.53 -3.91 11.25
C GLU A 29 -15.52 -4.71 10.42
N ASP A 30 -15.86 -5.95 10.12
CA ASP A 30 -15.06 -6.79 9.21
C ASP A 30 -15.75 -6.85 7.85
N PHE A 31 -15.04 -6.45 6.81
CA PHE A 31 -15.59 -6.35 5.46
C PHE A 31 -15.18 -7.54 4.60
N GLU A 32 -16.08 -7.97 3.73
CA GLU A 32 -15.76 -8.91 2.68
C GLU A 32 -15.49 -8.17 1.38
N ILE A 33 -14.37 -8.52 0.76
CA ILE A 33 -13.99 -8.03 -0.55
C ILE A 33 -13.97 -9.24 -1.49
N LEU A 34 -14.60 -9.10 -2.64
CA LEU A 34 -14.60 -10.14 -3.67
C LEU A 34 -13.33 -10.00 -4.50
N ALA A 35 -12.30 -10.75 -4.15
CA ALA A 35 -11.00 -10.66 -4.80
C ALA A 35 -10.28 -12.00 -4.75
N ASN A 36 -9.40 -12.21 -5.72
CA ASN A 36 -8.44 -13.30 -5.64
C ASN A 36 -7.44 -12.99 -4.54
N ARG A 37 -7.33 -13.88 -3.56
CA ARG A 37 -6.47 -13.68 -2.38
C ARG A 37 -5.02 -13.45 -2.77
N ASN A 38 -4.47 -14.24 -3.68
CA ASN A 38 -3.06 -14.12 -4.08
C ASN A 38 -2.79 -12.81 -4.82
N LYS A 39 -3.74 -12.33 -5.60
CA LYS A 39 -3.64 -11.04 -6.28
C LYS A 39 -3.66 -9.89 -5.28
N LEU A 40 -4.51 -9.96 -4.27
CA LEU A 40 -4.55 -8.92 -3.24
C LEU A 40 -3.28 -8.92 -2.39
N ILE A 41 -2.75 -10.10 -2.07
CA ILE A 41 -1.45 -10.22 -1.42
C ILE A 41 -0.36 -9.54 -2.26
N GLN A 42 -0.37 -9.75 -3.57
CA GLN A 42 0.59 -9.12 -4.47
C GLN A 42 0.53 -7.59 -4.41
N VAL A 43 -0.67 -7.02 -4.34
CA VAL A 43 -0.83 -5.57 -4.18
C VAL A 43 -0.17 -5.10 -2.88
N PHE A 44 -0.46 -5.77 -1.77
CA PHE A 44 0.11 -5.40 -0.47
C PHE A 44 1.63 -5.53 -0.46
N ILE A 45 2.16 -6.62 -1.00
CA ILE A 45 3.61 -6.83 -1.11
C ILE A 45 4.24 -5.68 -1.91
N ASN A 46 3.66 -5.33 -3.05
CA ASN A 46 4.21 -4.28 -3.91
C ASN A 46 4.22 -2.91 -3.21
N LEU A 47 3.13 -2.57 -2.52
CA LEU A 47 3.05 -1.29 -1.81
C LEU A 47 3.96 -1.27 -0.57
N ILE A 48 3.98 -2.33 0.19
CA ILE A 48 4.79 -2.40 1.41
C ILE A 48 6.28 -2.42 1.06
N ASP A 49 6.69 -3.19 0.07
CA ASP A 49 8.09 -3.20 -0.39
C ASP A 49 8.52 -1.82 -0.86
N ASN A 50 7.65 -1.14 -1.60
CA ASN A 50 7.91 0.22 -2.04
C ASN A 50 8.12 1.15 -0.85
N SER A 51 7.24 1.07 0.14
CA SER A 51 7.33 1.90 1.34
C SER A 51 8.57 1.57 2.17
N ILE A 52 8.91 0.30 2.34
CA ILE A 52 10.11 -0.12 3.06
C ILE A 52 11.37 0.45 2.40
N SER A 53 11.45 0.38 1.07
CA SER A 53 12.64 0.85 0.35
C SER A 53 12.86 2.35 0.49
N LEU A 54 11.78 3.12 0.67
CA LEU A 54 11.85 4.57 0.84
C LEU A 54 11.96 5.02 2.29
N SER A 55 11.79 4.09 3.23
CA SER A 55 11.72 4.41 4.65
C SER A 55 13.09 4.27 5.32
N PRO A 56 13.37 5.08 6.37
CA PRO A 56 14.57 4.90 7.18
C PRO A 56 14.54 3.57 7.92
N GLU A 57 15.73 3.11 8.31
CA GLU A 57 15.86 1.93 9.17
C GLU A 57 15.11 2.14 10.49
N GLY A 58 14.38 1.12 10.93
CA GLY A 58 13.64 1.16 12.19
C GLY A 58 12.37 1.97 12.17
N SER A 59 11.95 2.48 11.00
CA SER A 59 10.73 3.26 10.86
C SER A 59 9.47 2.38 10.88
N LYS A 60 8.32 3.02 10.72
CA LYS A 60 7.02 2.36 10.78
C LYS A 60 6.23 2.61 9.50
N ILE A 61 5.42 1.63 9.12
CA ILE A 61 4.42 1.78 8.07
C ILE A 61 3.07 1.51 8.71
N LEU A 62 2.15 2.46 8.58
CA LEU A 62 0.79 2.33 9.08
C LEU A 62 -0.13 1.99 7.92
N ILE A 63 -0.89 0.91 8.06
CA ILE A 63 -1.92 0.52 7.11
C ILE A 63 -3.26 0.66 7.84
N GLN A 64 -4.08 1.59 7.38
CA GLN A 64 -5.33 1.94 8.04
C GLN A 64 -6.52 1.61 7.15
N LEU A 65 -7.47 0.86 7.72
CA LEU A 65 -8.72 0.50 7.07
C LEU A 65 -9.84 1.37 7.60
N ASP A 66 -10.55 2.03 6.69
CA ASP A 66 -11.73 2.82 7.02
C ASP A 66 -12.90 2.45 6.10
N LYS A 67 -14.11 2.63 6.60
CA LYS A 67 -15.31 2.54 5.79
C LYS A 67 -15.56 3.90 5.15
N LEU A 68 -15.59 3.95 3.83
CA LEU A 68 -15.88 5.18 3.10
C LEU A 68 -17.37 5.48 3.07
N ASP A 69 -18.14 4.47 2.68
CA ASP A 69 -19.60 4.50 2.63
C ASP A 69 -20.12 3.05 2.65
N GLU A 70 -21.40 2.85 2.33
CA GLU A 70 -21.98 1.52 2.32
C GLU A 70 -21.44 0.61 1.21
N LYS A 71 -20.78 1.17 0.21
CA LYS A 71 -20.30 0.42 -0.97
C LYS A 71 -18.80 0.25 -0.99
N PHE A 72 -18.03 1.11 -0.33
CA PHE A 72 -16.58 1.16 -0.47
C PHE A 72 -15.87 1.25 0.88
N ILE A 73 -14.71 0.60 0.94
CA ILE A 73 -13.71 0.81 1.99
C ILE A 73 -12.54 1.57 1.41
N SER A 74 -11.75 2.16 2.29
CA SER A 74 -10.45 2.73 1.94
C SER A 74 -9.34 2.07 2.75
N LEU A 75 -8.20 1.90 2.10
CA LEU A 75 -6.96 1.45 2.73
C LEU A 75 -5.91 2.51 2.49
N ARG A 76 -5.33 3.05 3.55
CA ARG A 76 -4.25 4.02 3.47
C ARG A 76 -2.96 3.40 3.97
N PHE A 77 -1.91 3.56 3.17
CA PHE A 77 -0.56 3.08 3.48
C PHE A 77 0.31 4.30 3.73
N TYR A 78 0.60 4.57 5.00
CA TYR A 78 1.43 5.70 5.41
C TYR A 78 2.84 5.24 5.72
N ASP A 79 3.85 5.95 5.22
CA ASP A 79 5.24 5.66 5.57
C ASP A 79 5.93 6.88 6.19
N GLN A 80 7.12 6.65 6.71
CA GLN A 80 7.95 7.68 7.35
C GLN A 80 9.15 8.09 6.48
N GLY A 81 9.07 7.83 5.18
CA GLY A 81 10.10 8.23 4.24
C GLY A 81 10.04 9.70 3.87
N LYS A 82 10.77 10.06 2.85
CA LYS A 82 10.81 11.45 2.35
C LYS A 82 9.59 11.83 1.52
N GLY A 83 8.74 10.87 1.21
CA GLY A 83 7.57 11.10 0.38
C GLY A 83 7.86 11.08 -1.11
N VAL A 84 6.80 11.28 -1.88
CA VAL A 84 6.84 11.38 -3.34
C VAL A 84 6.28 12.74 -3.72
N ASP A 85 6.92 13.40 -4.69
CA ASP A 85 6.44 14.68 -5.18
C ASP A 85 5.08 14.48 -5.87
N LEU A 86 4.09 15.29 -5.50
CA LEU A 86 2.74 15.17 -6.03
C LEU A 86 2.67 15.41 -7.56
N LYS A 87 3.62 16.15 -8.12
CA LYS A 87 3.70 16.32 -9.59
C LYS A 87 3.98 14.99 -10.30
N ASP A 88 4.55 14.02 -9.60
CA ASP A 88 4.86 12.69 -10.13
C ASP A 88 3.76 11.66 -9.80
N SER A 89 2.63 12.11 -9.24
CA SER A 89 1.59 11.24 -8.71
C SER A 89 0.99 10.26 -9.73
N GLU A 90 0.96 10.63 -11.00
CA GLU A 90 0.50 9.73 -12.06
C GLU A 90 1.64 8.88 -12.63
N LYS A 91 2.84 9.44 -12.68
CA LYS A 91 4.00 8.77 -13.26
C LYS A 91 4.46 7.57 -12.47
N ILE A 92 4.32 7.60 -11.15
CA ILE A 92 4.80 6.51 -10.28
C ILE A 92 4.08 5.19 -10.56
N PHE A 93 2.90 5.22 -11.17
CA PHE A 93 2.16 4.03 -11.56
C PHE A 93 2.47 3.55 -12.98
N GLN A 94 3.30 4.26 -13.72
CA GLN A 94 3.72 3.85 -15.06
C GLN A 94 4.72 2.70 -14.97
N ARG A 95 4.69 1.82 -15.98
CA ARG A 95 5.65 0.71 -16.06
C ARG A 95 7.07 1.26 -16.18
N PHE A 96 7.99 0.62 -15.49
CA PHE A 96 9.42 0.94 -15.49
C PHE A 96 9.77 2.31 -14.92
N TYR A 97 8.80 3.04 -14.36
CA TYR A 97 9.11 4.26 -13.64
C TYR A 97 9.80 3.95 -12.32
N SER A 98 10.92 4.58 -12.07
CA SER A 98 11.60 4.50 -10.79
C SER A 98 12.34 5.81 -10.54
N ASP A 99 12.11 6.39 -9.37
CA ASP A 99 12.81 7.58 -8.89
C ASP A 99 14.09 7.19 -8.13
N ARG A 100 14.43 5.92 -8.11
CA ARG A 100 15.54 5.37 -7.35
C ARG A 100 16.71 5.07 -8.24
N GLN A 101 17.76 5.86 -8.09
CA GLN A 101 19.00 5.63 -8.84
C GLN A 101 19.85 4.51 -8.24
N GLU A 102 19.64 4.20 -6.96
CA GLU A 102 20.56 3.34 -6.20
C GLU A 102 20.17 1.85 -6.14
N ASN A 103 18.94 1.50 -6.46
CA ASN A 103 18.43 0.13 -6.27
C ASN A 103 17.80 -0.47 -7.52
N ILE A 104 18.44 -0.26 -8.65
CA ILE A 104 17.99 -0.83 -9.92
C ILE A 104 17.86 -2.36 -9.85
N LYS A 105 18.64 -3.02 -8.98
CA LYS A 105 18.63 -4.48 -8.84
C LYS A 105 17.36 -5.03 -8.19
N ASN A 106 16.71 -4.24 -7.31
CA ASN A 106 15.59 -4.70 -6.51
C ASN A 106 14.24 -4.12 -6.94
N HIS A 107 14.25 -3.16 -7.86
CA HIS A 107 13.04 -2.47 -8.31
C HIS A 107 13.02 -2.40 -9.82
N THR A 108 12.11 -3.15 -10.40
CA THR A 108 11.93 -3.18 -11.86
C THR A 108 11.10 -2.01 -12.37
N GLY A 109 10.48 -1.23 -11.48
CA GLY A 109 9.52 -0.21 -11.85
C GLY A 109 8.16 -0.76 -12.25
N LEU A 110 7.91 -2.05 -11.99
CA LEU A 110 6.65 -2.71 -12.34
C LEU A 110 5.70 -2.86 -11.16
N GLY A 111 6.20 -2.78 -9.92
CA GLY A 111 5.41 -3.10 -8.73
C GLY A 111 4.14 -2.25 -8.60
N LEU A 112 4.26 -0.93 -8.71
CA LEU A 112 3.11 -0.03 -8.59
C LEU A 112 2.16 -0.15 -9.77
N SER A 113 2.66 -0.35 -10.99
CA SER A 113 1.79 -0.54 -12.15
C SER A 113 1.00 -1.83 -12.06
N ILE A 114 1.60 -2.90 -11.56
CA ILE A 114 0.92 -4.18 -11.32
C ILE A 114 -0.14 -4.03 -10.24
N ALA A 115 0.18 -3.35 -9.14
CA ALA A 115 -0.79 -3.09 -8.07
C ALA A 115 -2.01 -2.32 -8.60
N LYS A 116 -1.76 -1.28 -9.39
CA LYS A 116 -2.83 -0.49 -10.01
C LYS A 116 -3.71 -1.34 -10.91
N GLU A 117 -3.12 -2.17 -11.76
CA GLU A 117 -3.86 -3.05 -12.66
C GLU A 117 -4.75 -4.02 -11.89
N ILE A 118 -4.23 -4.63 -10.83
CA ILE A 118 -5.01 -5.55 -10.00
C ILE A 118 -6.19 -4.82 -9.33
N ILE A 119 -5.95 -3.65 -8.75
CA ILE A 119 -6.99 -2.89 -8.07
C ILE A 119 -8.08 -2.43 -9.05
N GLU A 120 -7.70 -1.99 -10.24
CA GLU A 120 -8.67 -1.60 -11.26
C GLU A 120 -9.54 -2.77 -11.72
N HIS A 121 -8.97 -3.97 -11.83
CA HIS A 121 -9.73 -5.18 -12.15
C HIS A 121 -10.74 -5.55 -11.04
N LEU A 122 -10.51 -5.09 -9.83
CA LEU A 122 -11.44 -5.26 -8.71
C LEU A 122 -12.47 -4.13 -8.62
N ASN A 123 -12.55 -3.28 -9.63
CA ASN A 123 -13.38 -2.08 -9.65
C ASN A 123 -13.05 -1.09 -8.55
N GLY A 124 -11.80 -1.09 -8.13
CA GLY A 124 -11.25 -0.16 -7.17
C GLY A 124 -10.38 0.91 -7.81
N ASN A 125 -9.75 1.69 -6.99
CA ASN A 125 -8.84 2.74 -7.41
C ASN A 125 -7.64 2.81 -6.47
N ILE A 126 -6.50 3.23 -6.99
CA ILE A 126 -5.30 3.50 -6.20
C ILE A 126 -4.70 4.83 -6.63
N ILE A 127 -4.43 5.69 -5.66
CA ILE A 127 -3.84 7.00 -5.90
C ILE A 127 -2.76 7.29 -4.85
N LEU A 128 -1.89 8.25 -5.17
CA LEU A 128 -1.04 8.88 -4.18
C LEU A 128 -1.86 10.01 -3.55
N ASP A 129 -2.15 9.89 -2.27
CA ASP A 129 -2.99 10.84 -1.56
C ASP A 129 -2.14 11.99 -1.01
N LYS A 130 -2.73 13.18 -0.97
CA LYS A 130 -2.09 14.37 -0.40
C LYS A 130 -2.09 14.37 1.12
N SER A 131 -3.03 13.64 1.75
CA SER A 131 -3.11 13.60 3.19
C SER A 131 -1.91 12.88 3.77
N ASN A 132 -1.39 13.41 4.86
CA ASN A 132 -0.38 12.73 5.65
C ASN A 132 -0.76 12.88 7.12
N LYS A 133 -0.14 12.06 7.95
CA LYS A 133 -0.25 12.19 9.39
C LYS A 133 1.05 12.79 9.91
N SER A 134 0.97 13.52 11.02
CA SER A 134 2.15 14.17 11.62
C SER A 134 3.28 13.18 11.91
N ASP A 135 2.94 11.95 12.29
CA ASP A 135 3.92 10.90 12.57
C ASP A 135 4.39 10.14 11.32
N TYR A 136 3.77 10.40 10.17
CA TYR A 136 4.05 9.73 8.91
C TYR A 136 4.18 10.77 7.79
N PRO A 137 5.34 11.47 7.74
CA PRO A 137 5.52 12.56 6.78
C PRO A 137 5.82 12.12 5.34
N GLY A 138 5.93 10.82 5.12
CA GLY A 138 6.24 10.28 3.79
C GLY A 138 5.03 10.18 2.88
N ALA A 139 5.06 9.21 1.98
CA ALA A 139 3.98 8.99 1.03
C ALA A 139 2.76 8.36 1.69
N CYS A 140 1.59 8.65 1.14
CA CYS A 140 0.35 7.96 1.49
C CYS A 140 -0.28 7.42 0.21
N PHE A 141 -0.36 6.08 0.11
CA PHE A 141 -1.11 5.43 -0.96
C PHE A 141 -2.51 5.13 -0.48
N LEU A 142 -3.49 5.57 -1.25
CA LEU A 142 -4.91 5.35 -0.93
C LEU A 142 -5.50 4.37 -1.93
N ILE A 143 -5.97 3.23 -1.42
CA ILE A 143 -6.74 2.24 -2.18
C ILE A 143 -8.19 2.33 -1.78
N THR A 144 -9.08 2.36 -2.77
CA THR A 144 -10.52 2.27 -2.59
C THR A 144 -10.99 0.95 -3.21
N LEU A 145 -11.73 0.15 -2.47
CA LEU A 145 -12.24 -1.14 -2.93
C LEU A 145 -13.73 -1.28 -2.63
N PRO A 146 -14.50 -1.89 -3.54
CA PRO A 146 -15.91 -2.17 -3.27
C PRO A 146 -16.08 -3.27 -2.24
N ILE A 147 -17.03 -3.08 -1.34
CA ILE A 147 -17.45 -4.09 -0.37
C ILE A 147 -18.34 -5.09 -1.11
N LYS A 148 -18.18 -6.36 -0.82
CA LYS A 148 -19.07 -7.40 -1.35
C LYS A 148 -20.50 -7.15 -0.85
N GLN A 149 -21.43 -7.04 -1.77
CA GLN A 149 -22.85 -6.82 -1.47
C GLN A 149 -23.61 -8.13 -1.26
#